data_e15d53ddd3360be8a503e5fd9b8b1102
#
_entry.id   e15d53ddd3360be8a503e5fd9b8b1102
#
_cell.length_a   1.000
_cell.length_b   1.000
_cell.length_c   1.000
_cell.angle_alpha   90.00
_cell.angle_beta   90.00
_cell.angle_gamma   90.00
#
_symmetry.space_group_name_H-M   'P 1'
#
loop_
_entity.id
_entity.type
_entity.pdbx_description
1 polymer ?
#
loop_
_entity_poly.entity_id
_entity_poly.type
_entity_poly.pdbx_seq_one_letter_code
_entity_poly.pdbx_strand_id
1 'polypeptide(L)'
;NRGQRAFVLTLQAREQHIRRQKATSNICSNQSLMALFVTMYCSLMGRQGLKEAAGLSYAGAHYLCEQLVATGHFTVVYDRPFFNEFVVRYDGDVDALQRRFVEGGFFGGVKVAPDQLMFAVTEKRTKEEIDKLVELV
;
A
#
# COMPACT_ATOMS: atom_id res chain seq x y z
N ASN A 1 -21.27 1.37 -27.96
CA ASN A 1 -22.30 1.97 -28.81
C ASN A 1 -21.92 3.34 -29.39
N ARG A 2 -20.83 3.95 -28.93
CA ARG A 2 -20.33 5.25 -29.45
C ARG A 2 -18.98 5.15 -30.13
N GLY A 3 -18.57 3.93 -30.57
CA GLY A 3 -17.28 3.68 -31.18
C GLY A 3 -16.06 3.84 -30.24
N GLN A 4 -16.28 4.12 -28.96
CA GLN A 4 -15.21 4.23 -27.98
C GLN A 4 -14.78 2.84 -27.52
N ARG A 5 -13.46 2.61 -27.46
CA ARG A 5 -12.88 1.39 -26.93
C ARG A 5 -13.12 1.34 -25.42
N ALA A 6 -13.62 0.20 -24.94
CA ALA A 6 -13.84 -0.06 -23.52
C ALA A 6 -13.37 -1.48 -23.17
N PHE A 7 -13.09 -1.73 -21.90
CA PHE A 7 -12.79 -3.04 -21.38
C PHE A 7 -13.97 -3.57 -20.56
N VAL A 8 -14.21 -4.85 -20.68
CA VAL A 8 -15.23 -5.55 -19.89
C VAL A 8 -14.63 -6.83 -19.33
N LEU A 9 -14.94 -7.13 -18.07
CA LEU A 9 -14.57 -8.41 -17.47
C LEU A 9 -15.52 -9.50 -18.00
N THR A 10 -14.94 -10.56 -18.56
CA THR A 10 -15.69 -11.72 -19.03
C THR A 10 -15.11 -12.99 -18.42
N LEU A 11 -15.98 -13.99 -18.21
CA LEU A 11 -15.55 -15.32 -17.82
C LEU A 11 -14.92 -16.06 -19.02
N GLN A 12 -14.03 -16.98 -18.74
CA GLN A 12 -13.43 -17.82 -19.78
C GLN A 12 -14.48 -18.72 -20.42
N ALA A 13 -14.31 -19.01 -21.71
CA ALA A 13 -15.27 -19.82 -22.47
C ALA A 13 -15.48 -21.26 -21.94
N ARG A 14 -14.59 -21.75 -21.07
CA ARG A 14 -14.72 -23.06 -20.42
C ARG A 14 -15.70 -23.08 -19.24
N GLU A 15 -16.08 -21.93 -18.73
CA GLU A 15 -16.88 -21.78 -17.51
C GLU A 15 -18.35 -22.13 -17.75
N GLN A 16 -19.02 -22.65 -16.72
CA GLN A 16 -20.42 -23.01 -16.76
C GLN A 16 -21.33 -21.83 -17.09
N HIS A 17 -20.97 -20.64 -16.65
CA HIS A 17 -21.71 -19.41 -16.95
C HIS A 17 -21.81 -19.13 -18.46
N ILE A 18 -20.78 -19.48 -19.25
CA ILE A 18 -20.76 -19.29 -20.71
C ILE A 18 -21.23 -20.56 -21.45
N ARG A 19 -20.67 -21.72 -21.11
CA ARG A 19 -20.95 -22.98 -21.79
C ARG A 19 -22.15 -23.75 -21.26
N ARG A 20 -22.68 -23.34 -20.11
CA ARG A 20 -23.81 -23.96 -19.42
C ARG A 20 -23.57 -25.48 -19.23
N GLN A 21 -24.45 -26.34 -19.69
CA GLN A 21 -24.31 -27.80 -19.58
C GLN A 21 -23.12 -28.40 -20.34
N LYS A 22 -22.49 -27.65 -21.23
CA LYS A 22 -21.30 -28.08 -22.00
C LYS A 22 -19.98 -27.63 -21.32
N ALA A 23 -20.04 -27.08 -20.13
CA ALA A 23 -18.82 -26.65 -19.40
C ALA A 23 -17.99 -27.87 -19.02
N THR A 24 -16.69 -27.78 -19.25
CA THR A 24 -15.69 -28.76 -18.78
C THR A 24 -15.31 -28.61 -17.34
N SER A 25 -15.59 -27.46 -16.75
CA SER A 25 -15.30 -27.14 -15.34
C SER A 25 -16.36 -26.19 -14.80
N ASN A 26 -16.77 -26.42 -13.54
CA ASN A 26 -17.65 -25.54 -12.77
C ASN A 26 -16.87 -24.70 -11.75
N ILE A 27 -15.54 -24.85 -11.71
CA ILE A 27 -14.68 -24.16 -10.74
C ILE A 27 -14.05 -22.97 -11.43
N CYS A 28 -14.29 -21.81 -10.85
CA CYS A 28 -13.61 -20.56 -11.18
C CYS A 28 -12.47 -20.28 -10.20
N SER A 29 -11.56 -19.38 -10.58
CA SER A 29 -10.60 -18.83 -9.63
C SER A 29 -11.35 -18.20 -8.46
N ASN A 30 -10.96 -18.55 -7.26
CA ASN A 30 -11.52 -17.98 -6.03
C ASN A 30 -10.41 -17.76 -4.99
N GLN A 31 -10.75 -17.07 -3.93
CA GLN A 31 -9.83 -16.68 -2.87
C GLN A 31 -9.94 -17.59 -1.63
N SER A 32 -10.38 -18.85 -1.77
CA SER A 32 -10.59 -19.74 -0.62
C SER A 32 -9.32 -19.97 0.22
N LEU A 33 -8.16 -20.10 -0.44
CA LEU A 33 -6.87 -20.20 0.25
C LEU A 33 -6.55 -18.92 1.03
N MET A 34 -6.77 -17.75 0.44
CA MET A 34 -6.54 -16.48 1.12
C MET A 34 -7.56 -16.24 2.23
N ALA A 35 -8.81 -16.67 2.05
CA ALA A 35 -9.81 -16.61 3.11
C ALA A 35 -9.41 -17.48 4.32
N LEU A 36 -8.88 -18.68 4.08
CA LEU A 36 -8.33 -19.53 5.12
C LEU A 36 -7.15 -18.84 5.84
N PHE A 37 -6.21 -18.28 5.08
CA PHE A 37 -5.08 -17.54 5.62
C PHE A 37 -5.54 -16.38 6.53
N VAL A 38 -6.48 -15.55 6.07
CA VAL A 38 -7.04 -14.44 6.86
C VAL A 38 -7.71 -14.94 8.14
N THR A 39 -8.47 -16.05 8.04
CA THR A 39 -9.12 -16.67 9.19
C THR A 39 -8.10 -17.12 10.23
N MET A 40 -7.03 -17.78 9.81
CA MET A 40 -5.95 -18.21 10.70
C MET A 40 -5.22 -17.00 11.31
N TYR A 41 -4.89 -15.99 10.51
CA TYR A 41 -4.25 -14.76 10.96
C TYR A 41 -5.10 -14.05 12.02
N CYS A 42 -6.38 -13.82 11.75
CA CYS A 42 -7.29 -13.18 12.70
C CYS A 42 -7.46 -13.98 14.00
N SER A 43 -7.48 -15.33 13.89
CA SER A 43 -7.58 -16.21 15.05
C SER A 43 -6.32 -16.17 15.94
N LEU A 44 -5.14 -16.09 15.32
CA LEU A 44 -3.86 -15.99 16.03
C LEU A 44 -3.66 -14.62 16.68
N MET A 45 -3.93 -13.55 15.94
CA MET A 45 -3.78 -12.17 16.44
C MET A 45 -4.83 -11.84 17.49
N GLY A 46 -6.04 -12.33 17.32
CA GLY A 46 -7.18 -11.99 18.17
C GLY A 46 -7.49 -10.48 18.13
N ARG A 47 -8.46 -10.09 18.95
CA ARG A 47 -8.89 -8.69 19.04
C ARG A 47 -7.76 -7.74 19.45
N GLN A 48 -6.95 -8.15 20.43
CA GLN A 48 -5.90 -7.31 20.98
C GLN A 48 -4.76 -7.13 19.98
N GLY A 49 -4.27 -8.22 19.36
CA GLY A 49 -3.19 -8.14 18.39
C GLY A 49 -3.57 -7.33 17.15
N LEU A 50 -4.80 -7.47 16.63
CA LEU A 50 -5.28 -6.65 15.51
C LEU A 50 -5.33 -5.16 15.89
N LYS A 51 -5.75 -4.83 17.12
CA LYS A 51 -5.78 -3.45 17.61
C LYS A 51 -4.35 -2.86 17.74
N GLU A 52 -3.41 -3.65 18.26
CA GLU A 52 -2.01 -3.25 18.40
C GLU A 52 -1.36 -3.04 17.02
N ALA A 53 -1.52 -3.97 16.09
CA ALA A 53 -1.00 -3.84 14.74
C ALA A 53 -1.53 -2.58 14.03
N ALA A 54 -2.83 -2.32 14.15
CA ALA A 54 -3.44 -1.11 13.62
C ALA A 54 -2.90 0.16 14.29
N GLY A 55 -2.77 0.15 15.62
CA GLY A 55 -2.25 1.29 16.38
C GLY A 55 -0.79 1.61 16.05
N LEU A 56 0.06 0.59 15.91
CA LEU A 56 1.46 0.76 15.51
C LEU A 56 1.59 1.29 14.08
N SER A 57 0.79 0.77 13.15
CA SER A 57 0.76 1.26 11.77
C SER A 57 0.35 2.73 11.71
N TYR A 58 -0.71 3.11 12.44
CA TYR A 58 -1.17 4.48 12.54
C TYR A 58 -0.09 5.40 13.13
N ALA A 59 0.44 5.04 14.31
CA ALA A 59 1.43 5.85 15.00
C ALA A 59 2.72 6.01 14.17
N GLY A 60 3.21 4.93 13.55
CA GLY A 60 4.40 4.96 12.71
C GLY A 60 4.23 5.83 11.47
N ALA A 61 3.06 5.80 10.81
CA ALA A 61 2.79 6.62 9.64
C ALA A 61 2.72 8.11 9.98
N HIS A 62 2.04 8.46 11.08
CA HIS A 62 1.98 9.85 11.55
C HIS A 62 3.35 10.34 11.99
N TYR A 63 4.12 9.51 12.71
CA TYR A 63 5.49 9.85 13.09
C TYR A 63 6.39 10.12 11.87
N LEU A 64 6.37 9.22 10.85
CA LEU A 64 7.14 9.43 9.62
C LEU A 64 6.71 10.72 8.92
N CYS A 65 5.42 10.99 8.80
CA CYS A 65 4.91 12.21 8.18
C CYS A 65 5.42 13.47 8.89
N GLU A 66 5.34 13.51 10.22
CA GLU A 66 5.83 14.60 11.04
C GLU A 66 7.35 14.82 10.88
N GLN A 67 8.13 13.72 10.89
CA GLN A 67 9.58 13.80 10.73
C GLN A 67 9.98 14.29 9.34
N LEU A 68 9.34 13.80 8.26
CA LEU A 68 9.60 14.28 6.91
C LEU A 68 9.28 15.77 6.76
N VAL A 69 8.15 16.23 7.27
CA VAL A 69 7.79 17.66 7.25
C VAL A 69 8.78 18.50 8.08
N ALA A 70 9.25 17.98 9.22
CA ALA A 70 10.22 18.66 10.08
C ALA A 70 11.60 18.88 9.41
N THR A 71 11.94 18.11 8.37
CA THR A 71 13.17 18.38 7.57
C THR A 71 13.10 19.69 6.81
N GLY A 72 11.91 20.25 6.59
CA GLY A 72 11.67 21.44 5.79
C GLY A 72 11.58 21.22 4.28
N HIS A 73 11.89 20.00 3.80
CA HIS A 73 11.87 19.63 2.39
C HIS A 73 10.54 19.02 1.93
N PHE A 74 9.66 18.68 2.87
CA PHE A 74 8.38 18.05 2.55
C PHE A 74 7.20 18.88 3.02
N THR A 75 6.12 18.82 2.22
CA THR A 75 4.81 19.37 2.59
C THR A 75 3.74 18.32 2.36
N VAL A 76 2.76 18.24 3.27
CA VAL A 76 1.61 17.34 3.12
C VAL A 76 0.74 17.82 1.95
N VAL A 77 0.37 16.89 1.04
CA VAL A 77 -0.45 17.24 -0.14
C VAL A 77 -1.93 17.33 0.21
N TYR A 78 -2.40 16.42 1.06
CA TYR A 78 -3.82 16.34 1.42
C TYR A 78 -4.00 16.62 2.92
N ASP A 79 -4.63 17.72 3.26
CA ASP A 79 -5.04 18.05 4.64
C ASP A 79 -6.31 17.26 5.02
N ARG A 80 -6.18 15.97 5.19
CA ARG A 80 -7.24 15.02 5.56
C ARG A 80 -6.70 13.98 6.52
N PRO A 81 -7.54 13.45 7.43
CA PRO A 81 -7.15 12.31 8.24
C PRO A 81 -6.75 11.11 7.37
N PHE A 82 -5.67 10.45 7.74
CA PHE A 82 -5.19 9.23 7.07
C PHE A 82 -4.91 8.14 8.11
N PHE A 83 -4.88 6.90 7.68
CA PHE A 83 -4.58 5.77 8.56
C PHE A 83 -3.06 5.47 8.56
N ASN A 84 -2.57 4.81 7.54
CA ASN A 84 -1.18 4.40 7.43
C ASN A 84 -0.52 4.79 6.11
N GLU A 85 -1.25 5.46 5.23
CA GLU A 85 -0.76 5.95 3.93
C GLU A 85 -0.98 7.46 3.82
N PHE A 86 0.03 8.16 3.33
CA PHE A 86 -0.03 9.61 3.11
C PHE A 86 0.81 10.03 1.92
N VAL A 87 0.49 11.18 1.36
CA VAL A 87 1.21 11.76 0.22
C VAL A 87 1.86 13.07 0.64
N VAL A 88 3.14 13.19 0.34
CA VAL A 88 3.92 14.41 0.55
C VAL A 88 4.51 14.91 -0.75
N ARG A 89 4.67 16.23 -0.86
CA ARG A 89 5.44 16.89 -1.91
C ARG A 89 6.86 17.10 -1.42
N TYR A 90 7.81 16.80 -2.26
CA TYR A 90 9.23 17.05 -2.05
C TYR A 90 9.70 18.24 -2.88
N ASP A 91 10.51 19.13 -2.34
CA ASP A 91 10.99 20.35 -3.00
C ASP A 91 12.22 20.13 -3.90
N GLY A 92 12.75 18.89 -3.93
CA GLY A 92 13.91 18.50 -4.72
C GLY A 92 13.62 17.49 -5.83
N ASP A 93 14.67 16.84 -6.33
CA ASP A 93 14.56 15.75 -7.29
C ASP A 93 14.13 14.43 -6.61
N VAL A 94 12.88 14.04 -6.84
CA VAL A 94 12.30 12.80 -6.30
C VAL A 94 13.07 11.55 -6.75
N ASP A 95 13.54 11.52 -7.99
CA ASP A 95 14.27 10.35 -8.51
C ASP A 95 15.66 10.23 -7.88
N ALA A 96 16.31 11.34 -7.58
CA ALA A 96 17.57 11.36 -6.83
C ALA A 96 17.35 10.94 -5.37
N LEU A 97 16.28 11.39 -4.73
CA LEU A 97 15.91 10.99 -3.38
C LEU A 97 15.62 9.49 -3.29
N GLN A 98 14.85 8.94 -4.22
CA GLN A 98 14.56 7.51 -4.24
C GLN A 98 15.82 6.66 -4.45
N ARG A 99 16.78 7.12 -5.25
CA ARG A 99 18.08 6.44 -5.36
C ARG A 99 18.83 6.43 -4.01
N ARG A 100 18.88 7.55 -3.29
CA ARG A 100 19.48 7.61 -1.95
C ARG A 100 18.81 6.65 -0.98
N PHE A 101 17.49 6.55 -0.99
CA PHE A 101 16.77 5.59 -0.17
C PHE A 101 17.16 4.15 -0.51
N VAL A 102 17.22 3.79 -1.79
CA VAL A 102 17.61 2.43 -2.23
C VAL A 102 19.06 2.12 -1.83
N GLU A 103 19.99 3.06 -2.01
CA GLU A 103 21.38 2.93 -1.58
C GLU A 103 21.51 2.78 -0.05
N GLY A 104 20.63 3.43 0.71
CA GLY A 104 20.50 3.28 2.16
C GLY A 104 19.76 2.01 2.59
N GLY A 105 19.29 1.17 1.65
CA GLY A 105 18.60 -0.07 1.94
C GLY A 105 17.09 0.08 2.18
N PHE A 106 16.50 1.20 1.77
CA PHE A 106 15.08 1.47 1.94
C PHE A 106 14.34 1.53 0.62
N PHE A 107 13.13 0.98 0.60
CA PHE A 107 12.16 1.25 -0.44
C PHE A 107 11.28 2.43 -0.01
N GLY A 108 11.79 3.64 -0.23
CA GLY A 108 11.27 4.88 0.35
C GLY A 108 10.17 5.54 -0.48
N GLY A 109 8.93 5.07 -0.34
CA GLY A 109 7.76 5.65 -0.97
C GLY A 109 7.60 5.33 -2.45
N VAL A 110 6.41 5.59 -2.96
CA VAL A 110 6.03 5.40 -4.37
C VAL A 110 5.81 6.78 -5.00
N LYS A 111 6.49 7.05 -6.11
CA LYS A 111 6.29 8.28 -6.88
C LYS A 111 4.90 8.28 -7.52
N VAL A 112 4.04 9.19 -7.09
CA VAL A 112 2.65 9.33 -7.61
C VAL A 112 2.47 10.54 -8.51
N ALA A 113 3.39 11.51 -8.43
CA ALA A 113 3.48 12.66 -9.34
C ALA A 113 4.97 13.09 -9.45
N PRO A 114 5.35 13.99 -10.36
CA PRO A 114 6.74 14.39 -10.55
C PRO A 114 7.44 14.85 -9.27
N ASP A 115 6.71 15.51 -8.38
CA ASP A 115 7.18 16.10 -7.12
C ASP A 115 6.56 15.44 -5.87
N GLN A 116 5.84 14.29 -6.04
CA GLN A 116 5.07 13.71 -4.94
C GLN A 116 5.42 12.24 -4.70
N LEU A 117 5.54 11.91 -3.43
CA LEU A 117 5.76 10.57 -2.92
C LEU A 117 4.61 10.14 -1.99
N MET A 118 4.11 8.93 -2.18
CA MET A 118 3.20 8.27 -1.27
C MET A 118 4.01 7.30 -0.39
N PHE A 119 3.89 7.46 0.92
CA PHE A 119 4.47 6.55 1.91
C PHE A 119 3.39 5.72 2.56
N ALA A 120 3.77 4.51 2.95
CA ALA A 120 2.95 3.61 3.76
C ALA A 120 3.80 3.01 4.88
N VAL A 121 3.26 3.00 6.09
CA VAL A 121 3.93 2.40 7.25
C VAL A 121 3.04 1.32 7.85
N THR A 122 3.63 0.18 8.16
CA THR A 122 2.95 -0.91 8.84
C THR A 122 3.58 -1.16 10.22
N GLU A 123 2.93 -2.00 11.01
CA GLU A 123 3.37 -2.41 12.34
C GLU A 123 4.78 -3.02 12.39
N LYS A 124 5.30 -3.41 11.23
CA LYS A 124 6.65 -4.02 11.11
C LYS A 124 7.79 -3.01 11.12
N ARG A 125 7.48 -1.73 10.98
CA ARG A 125 8.52 -0.69 10.95
C ARG A 125 8.77 -0.16 12.34
N THR A 126 10.03 -0.18 12.75
CA THR A 126 10.45 0.38 14.04
C THR A 126 10.71 1.88 13.93
N LYS A 127 10.72 2.55 15.06
CA LYS A 127 11.06 3.99 15.13
C LYS A 127 12.47 4.23 14.57
N GLU A 128 13.43 3.39 14.92
CA GLU A 128 14.83 3.49 14.50
C GLU A 128 14.96 3.32 12.97
N GLU A 129 14.14 2.48 12.34
CA GLU A 129 14.11 2.34 10.88
C GLU A 129 13.54 3.61 10.22
N ILE A 130 12.51 4.21 10.82
CA ILE A 130 11.93 5.47 10.34
C ILE A 130 12.95 6.59 10.46
N ASP A 131 13.61 6.73 11.61
CA ASP A 131 14.62 7.76 11.84
C ASP A 131 15.76 7.64 10.82
N LYS A 132 16.28 6.43 10.55
CA LYS A 132 17.29 6.18 9.52
C LYS A 132 16.84 6.57 8.11
N LEU A 133 15.59 6.35 7.77
CA LEU A 133 15.07 6.77 6.47
C LEU A 133 15.06 8.30 6.37
N VAL A 134 14.65 8.98 7.42
CA VAL A 134 14.61 10.46 7.47
C VAL A 134 16.02 11.06 7.40
N GLU A 135 17.03 10.41 7.98
CA GLU A 135 18.44 10.83 7.89
C GLU A 135 19.00 10.83 6.45
N LEU A 136 18.34 10.12 5.52
CA LEU A 136 18.72 10.07 4.12
C LEU A 136 18.12 11.23 3.28
N VAL A 137 17.29 12.06 3.85
CA VAL A 137 16.71 13.22 3.17
C VAL A 137 17.72 14.33 3.09
#